data_cd86427c9bf791bbec85a4ae372ed0be
#
_entry.id   cd86427c9bf791bbec85a4ae372ed0be
#
_cell.length_a   1.000
_cell.length_b   1.000
_cell.length_c   1.000
_cell.angle_alpha   90.00
_cell.angle_beta   90.00
_cell.angle_gamma   90.00
#
_symmetry.space_group_name_H-M   'P 1'
#
loop_
_entity.id
_entity.type
_entity.pdbx_description
1 polymer ?
#
loop_
_entity_poly.entity_id
_entity_poly.type
_entity_poly.pdbx_seq_one_letter_code
_entity_poly.pdbx_strand_id
1 'polypeptide(L)'
;MGKTRDLFKKETKEILHAKMGTIKDRNGMDLTEAEDIKKRWQEHTEELYKKDLHDPDIDNGVITHPEPYILECKVKWALGSITTNKASGGDGIPVDLFQILKDDTVKVLHSICQQIWKTQQWPRDWKRSVFILIPKKDNAKECSNLCTVAPISHASKVMLQILQARLQQM
;
A
#
# COMPACT_ATOMS: atom_id res chain seq x y z
N MET A 1 3.82 -22.35 -15.46
CA MET A 1 3.89 -21.48 -14.26
C MET A 1 2.65 -20.60 -13.99
N GLY A 2 1.76 -20.36 -14.95
CA GLY A 2 0.55 -19.55 -14.76
C GLY A 2 -0.53 -20.16 -13.87
N LYS A 3 -0.76 -21.46 -13.98
CA LYS A 3 -1.88 -22.16 -13.30
C LYS A 3 -1.84 -22.11 -11.76
N THR A 4 -0.65 -22.16 -11.15
CA THR A 4 -0.50 -22.13 -9.67
C THR A 4 -0.84 -20.77 -9.08
N ARG A 5 -0.62 -19.70 -9.86
CA ARG A 5 -0.83 -18.31 -9.44
C ARG A 5 -2.31 -17.92 -9.51
N ASP A 6 -3.02 -18.45 -10.49
CA ASP A 6 -4.47 -18.23 -10.65
C ASP A 6 -5.26 -19.03 -9.62
N LEU A 7 -4.79 -20.25 -9.27
CA LEU A 7 -5.32 -21.04 -8.17
C LEU A 7 -5.15 -20.32 -6.82
N PHE A 8 -3.97 -19.76 -6.54
CA PHE A 8 -3.72 -19.03 -5.30
C PHE A 8 -4.59 -17.76 -5.18
N LYS A 9 -4.78 -17.03 -6.29
CA LYS A 9 -5.71 -15.89 -6.35
C LYS A 9 -7.16 -16.31 -6.15
N LYS A 10 -7.55 -17.43 -6.68
CA LYS A 10 -8.92 -17.96 -6.57
C LYS A 10 -9.19 -18.45 -5.15
N GLU A 11 -8.28 -19.26 -4.59
CA GLU A 11 -8.39 -19.76 -3.22
C GLU A 11 -8.37 -18.64 -2.18
N THR A 12 -7.49 -17.63 -2.35
CA THR A 12 -7.46 -16.47 -1.43
C THR A 12 -8.76 -15.66 -1.50
N LYS A 13 -9.33 -15.52 -2.70
CA LYS A 13 -10.59 -14.81 -2.88
C LYS A 13 -11.77 -15.60 -2.30
N GLU A 14 -11.78 -16.91 -2.48
CA GLU A 14 -12.82 -17.80 -1.95
C GLU A 14 -12.72 -17.94 -0.42
N ILE A 15 -11.51 -18.05 0.14
CA ILE A 15 -11.28 -18.09 1.59
C ILE A 15 -11.66 -16.76 2.26
N LEU A 16 -11.37 -15.62 1.63
CA LEU A 16 -11.80 -14.30 2.11
C LEU A 16 -13.33 -14.17 2.04
N HIS A 17 -13.98 -14.58 0.95
CA HIS A 17 -15.43 -14.56 0.83
C HIS A 17 -16.11 -15.54 1.79
N ALA A 18 -15.58 -16.73 1.97
CA ALA A 18 -16.18 -17.74 2.87
C ALA A 18 -16.03 -17.41 4.37
N LYS A 19 -14.93 -16.73 4.76
CA LYS A 19 -14.68 -16.34 6.16
C LYS A 19 -15.26 -14.98 6.55
N MET A 20 -15.64 -14.14 5.60
CA MET A 20 -16.12 -12.78 5.84
C MET A 20 -17.61 -12.59 5.52
N GLY A 21 -18.38 -13.67 5.53
CA GLY A 21 -19.81 -13.63 5.22
C GLY A 21 -20.67 -12.72 6.11
N THR A 22 -20.19 -12.39 7.30
CA THR A 22 -20.91 -11.51 8.25
C THR A 22 -19.92 -10.73 9.12
N ILE A 23 -20.17 -9.43 9.31
CA ILE A 23 -19.50 -8.62 10.32
C ILE A 23 -20.53 -7.99 11.25
N LYS A 24 -20.11 -7.57 12.42
CA LYS A 24 -21.00 -6.91 13.39
C LYS A 24 -21.03 -5.39 13.16
N ASP A 25 -22.21 -4.82 13.28
CA ASP A 25 -22.39 -3.38 13.38
C ASP A 25 -21.92 -2.85 14.76
N ARG A 26 -22.14 -1.57 15.03
CA ARG A 26 -21.80 -0.95 16.33
C ARG A 26 -22.65 -1.47 17.50
N ASN A 27 -23.82 -2.02 17.22
CA ASN A 27 -24.76 -2.55 18.19
C ASN A 27 -24.57 -4.05 18.42
N GLY A 28 -23.61 -4.68 17.74
CA GLY A 28 -23.34 -6.11 17.84
C GLY A 28 -24.23 -6.99 16.95
N MET A 29 -25.01 -6.39 16.03
CA MET A 29 -25.86 -7.13 15.09
C MET A 29 -25.04 -7.57 13.87
N ASP A 30 -25.31 -8.78 13.38
CA ASP A 30 -24.63 -9.35 12.22
C ASP A 30 -25.13 -8.66 10.93
N LEU A 31 -24.20 -8.06 10.17
CA LEU A 31 -24.43 -7.51 8.83
C LEU A 31 -24.10 -8.57 7.78
N THR A 32 -25.03 -8.83 6.89
CA THR A 32 -24.89 -9.83 5.80
C THR A 32 -24.84 -9.20 4.42
N GLU A 33 -25.42 -8.00 4.26
CA GLU A 33 -25.47 -7.31 2.98
C GLU A 33 -24.12 -6.66 2.65
N ALA A 34 -23.67 -6.84 1.42
CA ALA A 34 -22.35 -6.37 0.97
C ALA A 34 -22.16 -4.85 1.10
N GLU A 35 -23.22 -4.07 0.85
CA GLU A 35 -23.17 -2.61 0.96
C GLU A 35 -23.08 -2.14 2.42
N ASP A 36 -23.80 -2.80 3.34
CA ASP A 36 -23.74 -2.50 4.77
C ASP A 36 -22.38 -2.87 5.36
N ILE A 37 -21.83 -4.02 4.94
CA ILE A 37 -20.48 -4.44 5.29
C ILE A 37 -19.46 -3.40 4.82
N LYS A 38 -19.55 -2.94 3.58
CA LYS A 38 -18.67 -1.94 3.01
C LYS A 38 -18.76 -0.59 3.74
N LYS A 39 -19.99 -0.14 4.05
CA LYS A 39 -20.23 1.07 4.82
C LYS A 39 -19.62 0.99 6.22
N ARG A 40 -19.81 -0.15 6.91
CA ARG A 40 -19.25 -0.37 8.24
C ARG A 40 -17.71 -0.34 8.22
N TRP A 41 -17.08 -0.89 7.17
CA TRP A 41 -15.63 -0.80 6.97
C TRP A 41 -15.16 0.61 6.70
N GLN A 42 -15.88 1.37 5.91
CA GLN A 42 -15.55 2.77 5.66
C GLN A 42 -15.58 3.57 6.97
N GLU A 43 -16.63 3.44 7.76
CA GLU A 43 -16.75 4.09 9.08
C GLU A 43 -15.59 3.72 10.01
N HIS A 44 -15.26 2.43 10.10
CA HIS A 44 -14.18 1.97 10.96
C HIS A 44 -12.81 2.49 10.52
N THR A 45 -12.56 2.51 9.22
CA THR A 45 -11.31 3.02 8.65
C THR A 45 -11.19 4.54 8.87
N GLU A 46 -12.27 5.28 8.67
CA GLU A 46 -12.30 6.71 8.95
C GLU A 46 -12.02 7.02 10.42
N GLU A 47 -12.57 6.24 11.35
CA GLU A 47 -12.31 6.39 12.78
C GLU A 47 -10.85 6.10 13.15
N LEU A 48 -10.26 5.07 12.57
CA LEU A 48 -8.85 4.73 12.79
C LEU A 48 -7.91 5.86 12.37
N TYR A 49 -8.14 6.42 11.18
CA TYR A 49 -7.24 7.42 10.61
C TYR A 49 -7.55 8.87 11.04
N LYS A 50 -8.76 9.17 11.52
CA LYS A 50 -9.06 10.50 12.08
C LYS A 50 -8.22 10.83 13.32
N LYS A 51 -7.82 9.83 14.10
CA LYS A 51 -6.94 10.04 15.26
C LYS A 51 -5.54 10.51 14.88
N ASP A 52 -5.05 10.09 13.73
CA ASP A 52 -3.69 10.40 13.27
C ASP A 52 -3.60 11.74 12.51
N LEU A 53 -4.77 12.34 12.13
CA LEU A 53 -4.81 13.60 11.41
C LEU A 53 -4.77 14.85 12.32
N HIS A 54 -4.72 14.68 13.62
CA HIS A 54 -4.68 15.77 14.59
C HIS A 54 -3.27 15.95 15.17
N ASP A 55 -2.27 16.08 14.29
CA ASP A 55 -0.99 16.66 14.67
C ASP A 55 -1.01 18.13 14.21
N PRO A 56 -1.22 19.11 15.14
CA PRO A 56 -1.32 20.51 14.81
C PRO A 56 0.02 21.15 14.43
N ASP A 57 1.12 20.42 14.53
CA ASP A 57 2.49 20.90 14.34
C ASP A 57 3.10 20.55 12.96
N ILE A 58 2.28 20.31 11.94
CA ILE A 58 2.80 20.32 10.58
C ILE A 58 3.03 21.80 10.21
N ASP A 59 4.18 22.30 10.66
CA ASP A 59 4.71 23.55 10.18
C ASP A 59 4.83 23.49 8.65
N ASN A 60 4.02 24.26 7.96
CA ASN A 60 4.13 24.50 6.52
C ASN A 60 5.37 25.37 6.22
N GLY A 61 6.50 25.04 6.86
CA GLY A 61 7.77 25.65 6.58
C GLY A 61 8.07 25.56 5.10
N VAL A 62 8.07 26.68 4.42
CA VAL A 62 8.52 26.79 3.04
C VAL A 62 9.96 26.32 3.01
N ILE A 63 10.18 25.10 2.52
CA ILE A 63 11.53 24.57 2.29
C ILE A 63 12.19 25.44 1.24
N THR A 64 13.02 26.38 1.65
CA THR A 64 13.67 27.37 0.79
C THR A 64 14.92 26.85 0.09
N HIS A 65 15.36 25.63 0.40
CA HIS A 65 16.52 25.04 -0.25
C HIS A 65 16.08 24.05 -1.34
N PRO A 66 16.53 24.23 -2.59
CA PRO A 66 16.28 23.27 -3.65
C PRO A 66 16.97 21.94 -3.27
N GLU A 67 16.18 20.98 -2.85
CA GLU A 67 16.71 19.64 -2.57
C GLU A 67 17.30 19.01 -3.83
N PRO A 68 18.42 18.27 -3.71
CA PRO A 68 19.09 17.69 -4.86
C PRO A 68 18.17 16.70 -5.58
N TYR A 69 18.31 16.66 -6.91
CA TYR A 69 17.60 15.71 -7.77
C TYR A 69 17.77 14.26 -7.26
N ILE A 70 16.77 13.43 -7.54
CA ILE A 70 16.87 11.99 -7.28
C ILE A 70 17.90 11.40 -8.25
N LEU A 71 18.93 10.76 -7.72
CA LEU A 71 19.98 10.13 -8.51
C LEU A 71 19.59 8.68 -8.86
N GLU A 72 20.00 8.22 -10.04
CA GLU A 72 19.76 6.85 -10.50
C GLU A 72 20.33 5.80 -9.53
N CYS A 73 21.50 6.05 -8.94
CA CYS A 73 22.10 5.17 -7.94
C CYS A 73 21.21 4.99 -6.68
N LYS A 74 20.46 6.02 -6.28
CA LYS A 74 19.51 5.93 -5.17
C LYS A 74 18.29 5.06 -5.53
N VAL A 75 17.83 5.15 -6.77
CA VAL A 75 16.76 4.27 -7.28
C VAL A 75 17.25 2.82 -7.33
N LYS A 76 18.46 2.58 -7.82
CA LYS A 76 19.09 1.25 -7.87
C LYS A 76 19.26 0.65 -6.46
N TRP A 77 19.72 1.45 -5.52
CA TRP A 77 19.83 1.06 -4.11
C TRP A 77 18.46 0.70 -3.51
N ALA A 78 17.46 1.57 -3.67
CA ALA A 78 16.11 1.34 -3.14
C ALA A 78 15.46 0.10 -3.77
N LEU A 79 15.62 -0.11 -5.08
CA LEU A 79 15.14 -1.30 -5.76
C LEU A 79 15.80 -2.57 -5.23
N GLY A 80 17.12 -2.54 -4.97
CA GLY A 80 17.87 -3.65 -4.41
C GLY A 80 17.48 -4.02 -2.98
N SER A 81 16.91 -3.08 -2.23
CA SER A 81 16.46 -3.31 -0.86
C SER A 81 15.05 -3.95 -0.78
N ILE A 82 14.31 -4.01 -1.90
CA ILE A 82 13.01 -4.67 -1.93
C ILE A 82 13.21 -6.18 -1.94
N THR A 83 12.71 -6.84 -0.89
CA THR A 83 12.78 -8.30 -0.76
C THR A 83 11.91 -9.01 -1.79
N THR A 84 12.43 -10.09 -2.36
CA THR A 84 11.72 -11.03 -3.25
C THR A 84 10.60 -11.77 -2.52
N ASN A 85 9.78 -12.49 -3.27
CA ASN A 85 8.66 -13.31 -2.75
C ASN A 85 7.62 -12.53 -1.94
N LYS A 86 7.45 -11.24 -2.23
CA LYS A 86 6.36 -10.42 -1.67
C LYS A 86 5.17 -10.37 -2.63
N ALA A 87 3.98 -10.31 -2.05
CA ALA A 87 2.76 -10.09 -2.82
C ALA A 87 2.85 -8.79 -3.62
N SER A 88 2.33 -8.80 -4.84
CA SER A 88 2.21 -7.60 -5.66
C SER A 88 1.31 -6.57 -4.97
N GLY A 89 1.57 -5.29 -5.21
CA GLY A 89 0.67 -4.21 -4.81
C GLY A 89 -0.65 -4.22 -5.59
N GLY A 90 -1.44 -3.17 -5.42
CA GLY A 90 -2.72 -2.99 -6.12
C GLY A 90 -2.61 -2.95 -7.65
N ASP A 91 -1.41 -2.65 -8.17
CA ASP A 91 -1.06 -2.69 -9.60
C ASP A 91 -0.86 -4.09 -10.17
N GLY A 92 -0.78 -5.11 -9.32
CA GLY A 92 -0.56 -6.50 -9.72
C GLY A 92 0.85 -6.80 -10.25
N ILE A 93 1.80 -5.85 -10.18
CA ILE A 93 3.17 -6.02 -10.67
C ILE A 93 4.02 -6.73 -9.61
N PRO A 94 4.53 -7.95 -9.88
CA PRO A 94 5.38 -8.66 -8.94
C PRO A 94 6.78 -8.06 -8.91
N VAL A 95 7.45 -8.14 -7.76
CA VAL A 95 8.82 -7.66 -7.59
C VAL A 95 9.82 -8.37 -8.53
N ASP A 96 9.57 -9.62 -8.84
CA ASP A 96 10.43 -10.41 -9.73
C ASP A 96 10.57 -9.80 -11.13
N LEU A 97 9.52 -9.11 -11.61
CA LEU A 97 9.57 -8.41 -12.90
C LEU A 97 10.61 -7.28 -12.88
N PHE A 98 10.68 -6.53 -11.77
CA PHE A 98 11.67 -5.47 -11.62
C PHE A 98 13.10 -6.00 -11.59
N GLN A 99 13.30 -7.21 -11.08
CA GLN A 99 14.62 -7.84 -11.04
C GLN A 99 15.05 -8.43 -12.39
N ILE A 100 14.09 -8.94 -13.18
CA ILE A 100 14.39 -9.46 -14.53
C ILE A 100 14.84 -8.33 -15.46
N LEU A 101 14.17 -7.19 -15.41
CA LEU A 101 14.41 -6.04 -16.29
C LEU A 101 15.53 -5.11 -15.79
N LYS A 102 16.12 -5.37 -14.62
CA LYS A 102 17.26 -4.67 -14.01
C LYS A 102 17.46 -3.20 -14.42
N ASP A 103 18.38 -2.94 -15.36
CA ASP A 103 18.79 -1.57 -15.72
C ASP A 103 17.68 -0.77 -16.43
N ASP A 104 16.83 -1.40 -17.21
CA ASP A 104 15.69 -0.72 -17.85
C ASP A 104 14.64 -0.33 -16.80
N THR A 105 14.41 -1.19 -15.81
CA THR A 105 13.55 -0.85 -14.66
C THR A 105 14.09 0.36 -13.91
N VAL A 106 15.39 0.41 -13.65
CA VAL A 106 16.01 1.54 -12.93
C VAL A 106 15.81 2.85 -13.70
N LYS A 107 16.01 2.86 -15.02
CA LYS A 107 15.81 4.06 -15.86
C LYS A 107 14.36 4.54 -15.83
N VAL A 108 13.40 3.62 -15.98
CA VAL A 108 11.97 3.95 -15.95
C VAL A 108 11.56 4.47 -14.57
N LEU A 109 11.94 3.79 -13.50
CA LEU A 109 11.63 4.23 -12.13
C LEU A 109 12.29 5.56 -11.79
N HIS A 110 13.53 5.78 -12.25
CA HIS A 110 14.25 7.04 -12.09
C HIS A 110 13.50 8.20 -12.75
N SER A 111 13.04 8.00 -13.99
CA SER A 111 12.23 9.01 -14.71
C SER A 111 10.93 9.34 -13.95
N ILE A 112 10.23 8.32 -13.45
CA ILE A 112 9.00 8.50 -12.66
C ILE A 112 9.29 9.23 -11.36
N CYS A 113 10.31 8.82 -10.61
CA CYS A 113 10.69 9.45 -9.35
C CYS A 113 11.10 10.92 -9.56
N GLN A 114 11.84 11.23 -10.62
CA GLN A 114 12.18 12.61 -10.97
C GLN A 114 10.95 13.45 -11.32
N GLN A 115 10.01 12.87 -12.08
CA GLN A 115 8.77 13.56 -12.41
C GLN A 115 7.96 13.88 -11.15
N ILE A 116 7.80 12.92 -10.24
CA ILE A 116 7.14 13.13 -8.95
C ILE A 116 7.85 14.22 -8.16
N TRP A 117 9.18 14.18 -8.12
CA TRP A 117 9.99 15.15 -7.39
C TRP A 117 9.82 16.58 -7.92
N LYS A 118 9.80 16.76 -9.25
CA LYS A 118 9.63 18.06 -9.91
C LYS A 118 8.22 18.60 -9.76
N THR A 119 7.21 17.75 -9.94
CA THR A 119 5.81 18.19 -10.02
C THR A 119 5.10 18.15 -8.68
N GLN A 120 5.68 17.47 -7.67
CA GLN A 120 5.05 17.16 -6.39
C GLN A 120 3.71 16.39 -6.55
N GLN A 121 3.53 15.76 -7.71
CA GLN A 121 2.32 15.03 -8.02
C GLN A 121 2.59 13.53 -8.08
N TRP A 122 1.90 12.79 -7.23
CA TRP A 122 1.94 11.34 -7.22
C TRP A 122 0.98 10.75 -8.26
N PRO A 123 1.35 9.65 -8.94
CA PRO A 123 0.44 8.91 -9.80
C PRO A 123 -0.85 8.54 -9.05
N ARG A 124 -1.98 8.56 -9.75
CA ARG A 124 -3.29 8.26 -9.13
C ARG A 124 -3.32 6.88 -8.49
N ASP A 125 -2.74 5.89 -9.16
CA ASP A 125 -2.72 4.50 -8.68
C ASP A 125 -1.87 4.33 -7.42
N TRP A 126 -0.87 5.20 -7.21
CA TRP A 126 -0.06 5.19 -5.99
C TRP A 126 -0.76 5.85 -4.79
N LYS A 127 -1.77 6.68 -5.07
CA LYS A 127 -2.62 7.31 -4.03
C LYS A 127 -3.78 6.41 -3.59
N ARG A 128 -4.05 5.32 -4.33
CA ARG A 128 -5.14 4.39 -4.02
C ARG A 128 -4.60 3.22 -3.24
N SER A 129 -5.18 2.99 -2.08
CA SER A 129 -4.90 1.80 -1.28
C SER A 129 -6.04 0.80 -1.41
N VAL A 130 -5.68 -0.45 -1.67
CA VAL A 130 -6.62 -1.58 -1.61
C VAL A 130 -6.36 -2.27 -0.28
N PHE A 131 -7.34 -2.22 0.63
CA PHE A 131 -7.21 -2.87 1.92
C PHE A 131 -7.54 -4.35 1.83
N ILE A 132 -6.65 -5.18 2.35
CA ILE A 132 -6.87 -6.61 2.56
C ILE A 132 -7.11 -6.83 4.05
N LEU A 133 -8.21 -7.48 4.37
CA LEU A 133 -8.61 -7.76 5.74
C LEU A 133 -8.10 -9.14 6.16
N ILE A 134 -7.31 -9.17 7.21
CA ILE A 134 -6.72 -10.40 7.75
C ILE A 134 -7.29 -10.63 9.15
N PRO A 135 -7.99 -11.75 9.40
CA PRO A 135 -8.46 -12.10 10.74
C PRO A 135 -7.29 -12.26 11.72
N LYS A 136 -7.39 -11.60 12.87
CA LYS A 136 -6.45 -11.79 14.00
C LYS A 136 -6.74 -13.05 14.79
N LYS A 137 -8.00 -13.52 14.73
CA LYS A 137 -8.52 -14.71 15.45
C LYS A 137 -9.50 -15.47 14.55
N ASP A 138 -9.75 -16.72 14.84
CA ASP A 138 -10.60 -17.60 14.02
C ASP A 138 -12.06 -17.14 13.87
N ASN A 139 -12.60 -16.37 14.81
CA ASN A 139 -13.95 -15.82 14.75
C ASN A 139 -13.92 -14.28 14.71
N ALA A 140 -13.47 -13.72 13.61
CA ALA A 140 -13.31 -12.28 13.45
C ALA A 140 -14.57 -11.63 12.83
N LYS A 141 -15.66 -11.56 13.58
CA LYS A 141 -16.87 -10.82 13.17
C LYS A 141 -16.81 -9.33 13.48
N GLU A 142 -15.99 -8.91 14.42
CA GLU A 142 -15.81 -7.50 14.77
C GLU A 142 -14.68 -6.88 13.96
N CYS A 143 -14.86 -5.63 13.51
CA CYS A 143 -13.84 -4.89 12.77
C CYS A 143 -12.51 -4.78 13.55
N SER A 144 -12.58 -4.65 14.88
CA SER A 144 -11.41 -4.61 15.77
C SER A 144 -10.56 -5.89 15.75
N ASN A 145 -11.20 -7.04 15.44
CA ASN A 145 -10.55 -8.35 15.36
C ASN A 145 -9.95 -8.63 13.97
N LEU A 146 -10.00 -7.68 13.07
CA LEU A 146 -9.40 -7.74 11.75
C LEU A 146 -8.20 -6.78 11.68
N CYS A 147 -7.16 -7.19 10.98
CA CYS A 147 -6.03 -6.36 10.63
C CYS A 147 -6.19 -5.91 9.18
N THR A 148 -6.09 -4.62 8.93
CA THR A 148 -6.06 -4.08 7.58
C THR A 148 -4.63 -4.03 7.08
N VAL A 149 -4.36 -4.64 5.95
CA VAL A 149 -3.07 -4.53 5.23
C VAL A 149 -3.32 -3.84 3.90
N ALA A 150 -2.60 -2.77 3.64
CA ALA A 150 -2.64 -2.06 2.37
C ALA A 150 -1.37 -2.37 1.56
N PRO A 151 -1.38 -3.34 0.65
CA PRO A 151 -0.24 -3.61 -0.20
C PRO A 151 -0.07 -2.47 -1.21
N ILE A 152 0.96 -1.67 -1.01
CA ILE A 152 1.36 -0.63 -1.96
C ILE A 152 2.22 -1.19 -3.09
N SER A 153 2.24 -0.54 -4.25
CA SER A 153 3.04 -0.96 -5.39
C SER A 153 4.54 -1.00 -5.08
N HIS A 154 5.28 -1.90 -5.69
CA HIS A 154 6.72 -1.95 -5.50
C HIS A 154 7.43 -0.70 -6.02
N ALA A 155 6.94 -0.12 -7.11
CA ALA A 155 7.44 1.15 -7.63
C ALA A 155 7.24 2.30 -6.63
N SER A 156 6.07 2.38 -5.99
CA SER A 156 5.80 3.34 -4.92
C SER A 156 6.74 3.15 -3.71
N LYS A 157 7.02 1.91 -3.34
CA LYS A 157 7.98 1.60 -2.25
C LYS A 157 9.38 2.13 -2.53
N VAL A 158 9.85 2.06 -3.78
CA VAL A 158 11.16 2.63 -4.18
C VAL A 158 11.22 4.12 -3.85
N MET A 159 10.20 4.88 -4.25
CA MET A 159 10.13 6.31 -3.95
C MET A 159 10.08 6.59 -2.45
N LEU A 160 9.25 5.86 -1.71
CA LEU A 160 9.14 6.04 -0.25
C LEU A 160 10.45 5.74 0.48
N GLN A 161 11.22 4.73 0.05
CA GLN A 161 12.53 4.43 0.62
C GLN A 161 13.55 5.54 0.36
N ILE A 162 13.52 6.14 -0.84
CA ILE A 162 14.38 7.29 -1.16
C ILE A 162 14.04 8.48 -0.25
N LEU A 163 12.75 8.76 -0.06
CA LEU A 163 12.30 9.83 0.83
C LEU A 163 12.68 9.56 2.29
N GLN A 164 12.45 8.33 2.76
CA GLN A 164 12.83 7.93 4.12
C GLN A 164 14.33 8.10 4.37
N ALA A 165 15.17 7.66 3.41
CA ALA A 165 16.62 7.82 3.54
C ALA A 165 17.06 9.29 3.58
N ARG A 166 16.36 10.18 2.89
CA ARG A 166 16.62 11.63 2.97
C ARG A 166 16.26 12.21 4.32
N LEU A 167 15.08 11.88 4.84
CA LEU A 167 14.62 12.35 6.15
C LEU A 167 15.52 11.89 7.30
N GLN A 168 16.17 10.74 7.17
CA GLN A 168 17.10 10.24 8.18
C GLN A 168 18.47 10.92 8.14
N GLN A 169 18.79 11.67 7.09
CA GLN A 169 20.04 12.40 6.92
C GLN A 169 19.94 13.90 7.33
N MET A 170 18.73 14.35 7.60
CA MET A 170 18.45 15.69 8.16
C MET A 170 18.55 15.68 9.68
#